data_312416cbbd3dbeab80528e6ba4860cae
#
_entry.id   312416cbbd3dbeab80528e6ba4860cae
#
_cell.length_a   1.000
_cell.length_b   1.000
_cell.length_c   1.000
_cell.angle_alpha   90.00
_cell.angle_beta   90.00
_cell.angle_gamma   90.00
#
_symmetry.space_group_name_H-M   'P 1'
#
loop_
_entity.id
_entity.type
_entity.pdbx_description
1 polymer ?
#
loop_
_entity_poly.entity_id
_entity_poly.type
_entity_poly.pdbx_seq_one_letter_code
_entity_poly.pdbx_strand_id
1 'polypeptide(L)'
;MRSSWIKPRLGKENVTQMNFARNGYITEEMDFVAKKENLPSSLIMEEVARGRLIIPANINHLNLEPMSIGIASRCKVNANIGASPNASDINEEVEKLKLAVKYGADTVMDLSTGGVNLDEVRQAIIHESPVPIGTVPV
;
A
#
# COMPACT_ATOMS: atom_id res chain seq x y z
N MET A 1 5.09 4.62 13.07
CA MET A 1 6.24 5.11 12.25
C MET A 1 5.80 6.22 11.29
N ARG A 2 4.85 6.01 10.37
CA ARG A 2 4.46 7.00 9.34
C ARG A 2 3.78 8.28 9.87
N SER A 3 3.14 8.25 11.03
CA SER A 3 2.46 9.44 11.59
C SER A 3 3.40 10.65 11.78
N SER A 4 4.67 10.41 12.14
CA SER A 4 5.67 11.48 12.27
C SER A 4 6.07 12.07 10.91
N TRP A 5 6.01 11.29 9.83
CA TRP A 5 6.33 11.73 8.47
C TRP A 5 5.18 12.54 7.85
N ILE A 6 3.94 12.17 8.20
CA ILE A 6 2.72 12.77 7.66
C ILE A 6 2.43 14.14 8.31
N LYS A 7 2.61 14.25 9.64
CA LYS A 7 2.28 15.47 10.39
C LYS A 7 2.77 16.78 9.75
N PRO A 8 4.04 16.93 9.33
CA PRO A 8 4.54 18.18 8.75
C PRO A 8 3.93 18.53 7.39
N ARG A 9 3.22 17.59 6.77
CA ARG A 9 2.62 17.73 5.43
C ARG A 9 1.12 18.01 5.50
N LEU A 10 0.48 17.85 6.67
CA LEU A 10 -0.95 18.13 6.84
C LEU A 10 -1.24 19.61 6.55
N GLY A 11 -2.31 19.86 5.80
CA GLY A 11 -2.75 21.20 5.42
C GLY A 11 -2.01 21.80 4.20
N LYS A 12 -1.05 21.10 3.61
CA LYS A 12 -0.46 21.54 2.34
C LYS A 12 -1.40 21.21 1.18
N GLU A 13 -1.40 22.07 0.15
CA GLU A 13 -2.29 21.94 -1.00
C GLU A 13 -2.05 20.64 -1.80
N ASN A 14 -0.78 20.24 -1.98
CA ASN A 14 -0.43 19.02 -2.70
C ASN A 14 0.65 18.25 -1.94
N VAL A 15 0.24 17.09 -1.41
CA VAL A 15 1.07 16.20 -0.58
C VAL A 15 1.44 14.90 -1.30
N THR A 16 1.25 14.82 -2.61
CA THR A 16 1.57 13.62 -3.38
C THR A 16 3.08 13.41 -3.47
N GLN A 17 3.50 12.14 -3.48
CA GLN A 17 4.91 11.77 -3.65
C GLN A 17 5.48 12.37 -4.96
N MET A 18 4.68 12.38 -6.02
CA MET A 18 5.07 12.97 -7.31
C MET A 18 5.33 14.47 -7.21
N ASN A 19 4.52 15.21 -6.46
CA ASN A 19 4.75 16.64 -6.27
C ASN A 19 6.08 16.91 -5.55
N PHE A 20 6.36 16.18 -4.48
CA PHE A 20 7.64 16.28 -3.78
C PHE A 20 8.83 15.92 -4.69
N ALA A 21 8.71 14.80 -5.42
CA ALA A 21 9.76 14.35 -6.33
C ALA A 21 10.06 15.36 -7.44
N ARG A 22 9.03 15.95 -8.07
CA ARG A 22 9.19 16.97 -9.11
C ARG A 22 9.81 18.28 -8.60
N ASN A 23 9.66 18.57 -7.32
CA ASN A 23 10.32 19.68 -6.65
C ASN A 23 11.72 19.33 -6.10
N GLY A 24 12.25 18.15 -6.41
CA GLY A 24 13.57 17.72 -5.98
C GLY A 24 13.65 17.32 -4.49
N TYR A 25 12.51 17.04 -3.86
CA TYR A 25 12.44 16.69 -2.45
C TYR A 25 12.28 15.18 -2.26
N ILE A 26 13.24 14.57 -1.58
CA ILE A 26 13.18 13.15 -1.19
C ILE A 26 12.37 13.05 0.12
N THR A 27 11.27 12.32 0.08
CA THR A 27 10.41 12.09 1.25
C THR A 27 10.91 10.92 2.08
N GLU A 28 10.44 10.81 3.32
CA GLU A 28 10.76 9.68 4.20
C GLU A 28 10.25 8.35 3.61
N GLU A 29 9.14 8.37 2.87
CA GLU A 29 8.64 7.21 2.14
C GLU A 29 9.60 6.78 1.02
N MET A 30 10.17 7.73 0.28
CA MET A 30 11.16 7.42 -0.75
C MET A 30 12.42 6.84 -0.15
N ASP A 31 12.93 7.38 0.95
CA ASP A 31 14.09 6.83 1.67
C ASP A 31 13.81 5.43 2.22
N PHE A 32 12.64 5.20 2.76
CA PHE A 32 12.23 3.89 3.26
C PHE A 32 12.21 2.85 2.12
N VAL A 33 11.58 3.21 1.01
CA VAL A 33 11.52 2.36 -0.19
C VAL A 33 12.91 2.09 -0.77
N ALA A 34 13.75 3.10 -0.86
CA ALA A 34 15.12 2.98 -1.35
C ALA A 34 15.92 1.93 -0.57
N LYS A 35 15.82 1.96 0.76
CA LYS A 35 16.45 0.96 1.64
C LYS A 35 15.87 -0.43 1.41
N LYS A 36 14.54 -0.55 1.28
CA LYS A 36 13.85 -1.84 1.07
C LYS A 36 14.18 -2.47 -0.28
N GLU A 37 14.37 -1.66 -1.31
CA GLU A 37 14.74 -2.11 -2.68
C GLU A 37 16.26 -2.19 -2.90
N ASN A 38 17.08 -1.73 -1.94
CA ASN A 38 18.53 -1.60 -2.08
C ASN A 38 18.94 -0.71 -3.26
N LEU A 39 18.26 0.44 -3.39
CA LEU A 39 18.46 1.44 -4.44
C LEU A 39 18.80 2.82 -3.84
N PRO A 40 19.47 3.72 -4.57
CA PRO A 40 19.66 5.10 -4.13
C PRO A 40 18.32 5.85 -4.03
N SER A 41 18.15 6.67 -2.98
CA SER A 41 16.94 7.49 -2.80
C SER A 41 16.74 8.50 -3.94
N SER A 42 17.82 8.98 -4.55
CA SER A 42 17.77 9.85 -5.73
C SER A 42 17.13 9.16 -6.93
N LEU A 43 17.44 7.87 -7.15
CA LEU A 43 16.84 7.09 -8.23
C LEU A 43 15.33 6.89 -7.99
N ILE A 44 14.93 6.58 -6.75
CA ILE A 44 13.49 6.47 -6.41
C ILE A 44 12.78 7.81 -6.69
N MET A 45 13.35 8.93 -6.25
CA MET A 45 12.79 10.26 -6.51
C MET A 45 12.66 10.53 -8.01
N GLU A 46 13.70 10.27 -8.81
CA GLU A 46 13.68 10.48 -10.25
C GLU A 46 12.59 9.64 -10.95
N GLU A 47 12.47 8.38 -10.58
CA GLU A 47 11.46 7.48 -11.16
C GLU A 47 10.03 7.89 -10.78
N VAL A 48 9.83 8.37 -9.54
CA VAL A 48 8.54 8.95 -9.11
C VAL A 48 8.25 10.24 -9.90
N ALA A 49 9.23 11.13 -10.04
CA ALA A 49 9.05 12.39 -10.78
C ALA A 49 8.69 12.17 -12.26
N ARG A 50 9.25 11.13 -12.87
CA ARG A 50 8.97 10.70 -14.25
C ARG A 50 7.66 9.93 -14.42
N GLY A 51 7.00 9.55 -13.32
CA GLY A 51 5.78 8.75 -13.36
C GLY A 51 6.00 7.27 -13.71
N ARG A 52 7.21 6.74 -13.52
CA ARG A 52 7.57 5.34 -13.79
C ARG A 52 7.62 4.47 -12.53
N LEU A 53 7.43 5.10 -11.37
CA LEU A 53 7.36 4.45 -10.07
C LEU A 53 6.32 5.15 -9.20
N ILE A 54 5.51 4.35 -8.50
CA ILE A 54 4.56 4.85 -7.50
C ILE A 54 4.88 4.28 -6.12
N ILE A 55 4.50 5.01 -5.08
CA ILE A 55 4.57 4.58 -3.69
C ILE A 55 3.17 4.69 -3.09
N PRO A 56 2.41 3.58 -2.99
CA PRO A 56 1.15 3.58 -2.26
C PRO A 56 1.39 3.95 -0.79
N ALA A 57 0.77 5.03 -0.33
CA ALA A 57 0.99 5.54 1.03
C ALA A 57 -0.23 6.31 1.55
N ASN A 58 -1.43 5.73 1.44
CA ASN A 58 -2.65 6.33 1.96
C ASN A 58 -2.52 6.65 3.45
N ILE A 59 -2.87 7.89 3.84
CA ILE A 59 -2.78 8.36 5.23
C ILE A 59 -3.75 7.63 6.17
N ASN A 60 -4.86 7.12 5.65
CA ASN A 60 -5.88 6.40 6.41
C ASN A 60 -5.52 4.92 6.63
N HIS A 61 -4.56 4.39 5.89
CA HIS A 61 -4.06 3.03 6.07
C HIS A 61 -2.87 3.05 7.05
N LEU A 62 -3.17 3.04 8.34
CA LEU A 62 -2.19 3.34 9.39
C LEU A 62 -1.05 2.32 9.49
N ASN A 63 -1.34 1.03 9.28
CA ASN A 63 -0.37 -0.06 9.38
C ASN A 63 0.43 -0.27 8.08
N LEU A 64 0.10 0.44 7.01
CA LEU A 64 0.78 0.31 5.73
C LEU A 64 2.27 0.65 5.82
N GLU A 65 3.12 -0.28 5.41
CA GLU A 65 4.52 -0.03 5.13
C GLU A 65 4.68 0.44 3.67
N PRO A 66 5.33 1.58 3.42
CA PRO A 66 5.57 2.02 2.05
C PRO A 66 6.33 0.98 1.24
N MET A 67 5.91 0.80 0.00
CA MET A 67 6.58 -0.03 -1.00
C MET A 67 6.49 0.65 -2.35
N SER A 68 7.30 0.26 -3.30
CA SER A 68 7.26 0.82 -4.64
C SER A 68 6.75 -0.18 -5.66
N ILE A 69 6.06 0.34 -6.67
CA ILE A 69 5.68 -0.39 -7.87
C ILE A 69 6.19 0.42 -9.06
N GLY A 70 7.06 -0.15 -9.87
CA GLY A 70 7.64 0.56 -11.00
C GLY A 70 8.84 -0.16 -11.62
N ILE A 71 9.33 0.39 -12.72
CA ILE A 71 10.36 -0.24 -13.56
C ILE A 71 11.67 -0.50 -12.80
N ALA A 72 12.05 0.42 -11.90
CA ALA A 72 13.29 0.30 -11.14
C ALA A 72 13.19 -0.67 -9.95
N SER A 73 11.98 -1.01 -9.53
CA SER A 73 11.77 -1.91 -8.39
C SER A 73 11.78 -3.36 -8.82
N ARG A 74 12.10 -4.26 -7.88
CA ARG A 74 11.87 -5.69 -8.09
C ARG A 74 10.40 -5.99 -8.38
N CYS A 75 10.13 -7.10 -9.06
CA CYS A 75 8.76 -7.56 -9.32
C CYS A 75 8.00 -7.77 -8.01
N LYS A 76 6.73 -7.38 -7.98
CA LYS A 76 5.85 -7.50 -6.82
C LYS A 76 4.87 -8.65 -7.00
N VAL A 77 4.64 -9.39 -5.93
CA VAL A 77 3.67 -10.48 -5.88
C VAL A 77 2.35 -9.94 -5.35
N ASN A 78 1.28 -10.09 -6.13
CA ASN A 78 -0.07 -9.81 -5.68
C ASN A 78 -0.77 -11.12 -5.30
N ALA A 79 -1.35 -11.19 -4.12
CA ALA A 79 -2.23 -12.28 -3.70
C ALA A 79 -3.69 -11.86 -3.76
N ASN A 80 -4.57 -12.77 -4.14
CA ASN A 80 -6.02 -12.55 -4.13
C ASN A 80 -6.65 -13.25 -2.92
N ILE A 81 -7.50 -12.52 -2.21
CA ILE A 81 -8.39 -13.02 -1.16
C ILE A 81 -9.83 -12.60 -1.47
N GLY A 82 -10.79 -13.06 -0.72
CA GLY A 82 -12.17 -12.60 -0.88
C GLY A 82 -13.18 -13.51 -0.22
N ALA A 83 -14.18 -12.88 0.40
CA ALA A 83 -15.34 -13.52 0.95
C ALA A 83 -16.34 -13.87 -0.15
N SER A 84 -16.98 -15.04 -0.04
CA SER A 84 -18.14 -15.42 -0.84
C SER A 84 -19.42 -15.33 -0.01
N PRO A 85 -20.60 -15.20 -0.64
CA PRO A 85 -21.88 -15.14 0.09
C PRO A 85 -22.14 -16.32 1.01
N ASN A 86 -21.51 -17.47 0.75
CA ASN A 86 -21.76 -18.72 1.42
C ASN A 86 -20.65 -19.15 2.40
N ALA A 87 -19.55 -18.47 2.44
CA ALA A 87 -18.39 -18.84 3.27
C ALA A 87 -17.46 -17.65 3.45
N SER A 88 -17.33 -17.23 4.62
CA SER A 88 -16.27 -16.59 5.36
C SER A 88 -16.78 -15.46 6.24
N ASP A 89 -16.19 -15.37 7.39
CA ASP A 89 -16.37 -14.26 8.31
C ASP A 89 -15.16 -13.30 8.22
N ILE A 90 -15.25 -12.21 8.97
CA ILE A 90 -14.19 -11.18 9.03
C ILE A 90 -12.85 -11.80 9.47
N ASN A 91 -12.87 -12.74 10.41
CA ASN A 91 -11.66 -13.35 10.96
C ASN A 91 -10.96 -14.22 9.91
N GLU A 92 -11.72 -14.98 9.13
CA GLU A 92 -11.17 -15.81 8.05
C GLU A 92 -10.49 -14.95 6.98
N GLU A 93 -11.07 -13.81 6.60
CA GLU A 93 -10.44 -12.92 5.61
C GLU A 93 -9.16 -12.28 6.16
N VAL A 94 -9.15 -11.89 7.43
CA VAL A 94 -7.92 -11.39 8.09
C VAL A 94 -6.86 -12.49 8.19
N GLU A 95 -7.23 -13.72 8.46
CA GLU A 95 -6.28 -14.86 8.45
C GLU A 95 -5.70 -15.11 7.05
N LYS A 96 -6.53 -15.06 6.01
CA LYS A 96 -6.06 -15.17 4.61
C LYS A 96 -5.07 -14.06 4.28
N LEU A 97 -5.37 -12.81 4.67
CA LEU A 97 -4.45 -11.69 4.54
C LEU A 97 -3.10 -11.96 5.22
N LYS A 98 -3.12 -12.37 6.49
CA LYS A 98 -1.91 -12.67 7.27
C LYS A 98 -1.07 -13.78 6.62
N LEU A 99 -1.73 -14.81 6.11
CA LEU A 99 -1.06 -15.89 5.38
C LEU A 99 -0.43 -15.39 4.07
N ALA A 100 -1.17 -14.60 3.28
CA ALA A 100 -0.65 -14.04 2.04
C ALA A 100 0.62 -13.22 2.30
N VAL A 101 0.60 -12.33 3.29
CA VAL A 101 1.75 -11.51 3.67
C VAL A 101 2.92 -12.37 4.18
N LYS A 102 2.63 -13.36 5.03
CA LYS A 102 3.63 -14.30 5.55
C LYS A 102 4.36 -15.05 4.44
N TYR A 103 3.67 -15.38 3.37
CA TYR A 103 4.25 -16.07 2.20
C TYR A 103 4.79 -15.13 1.12
N GLY A 104 4.90 -13.83 1.40
CA GLY A 104 5.64 -12.87 0.59
C GLY A 104 4.80 -12.06 -0.39
N ALA A 105 3.50 -11.94 -0.18
CA ALA A 105 2.69 -11.01 -0.95
C ALA A 105 3.13 -9.56 -0.66
N ASP A 106 3.41 -8.81 -1.72
CA ASP A 106 3.73 -7.39 -1.67
C ASP A 106 2.46 -6.52 -1.72
N THR A 107 1.38 -7.05 -2.30
CA THR A 107 0.04 -6.44 -2.37
C THR A 107 -1.02 -7.52 -2.20
N VAL A 108 -2.20 -7.14 -1.75
CA VAL A 108 -3.34 -8.05 -1.66
C VAL A 108 -4.55 -7.43 -2.35
N MET A 109 -5.26 -8.23 -3.13
CA MET A 109 -6.49 -7.87 -3.80
C MET A 109 -7.66 -8.53 -3.07
N ASP A 110 -8.53 -7.73 -2.46
CA ASP A 110 -9.79 -8.19 -1.90
C ASP A 110 -10.85 -8.25 -3.01
N LEU A 111 -11.21 -9.45 -3.41
CA LEU A 111 -12.20 -9.77 -4.44
C LEU A 111 -13.56 -10.17 -3.85
N SER A 112 -13.86 -9.76 -2.63
CA SER A 112 -15.14 -10.04 -1.98
C SER A 112 -16.31 -9.49 -2.80
N THR A 113 -17.27 -10.34 -3.14
CA THR A 113 -18.38 -10.02 -4.09
C THR A 113 -19.77 -10.03 -3.44
N GLY A 114 -19.88 -10.11 -2.14
CA GLY A 114 -21.17 -10.10 -1.46
C GLY A 114 -21.09 -10.65 -0.05
N GLY A 115 -22.15 -10.47 0.68
CA GLY A 115 -22.28 -10.85 2.10
C GLY A 115 -22.82 -9.72 2.94
N VAL A 116 -23.19 -10.07 4.16
CA VAL A 116 -23.75 -9.15 5.14
C VAL A 116 -22.65 -8.29 5.66
N ASN A 117 -22.14 -7.28 5.40
CA ASN A 117 -21.08 -6.41 5.96
C ASN A 117 -19.77 -6.37 5.18
N LEU A 118 -19.86 -6.25 3.85
CA LEU A 118 -18.68 -6.11 3.00
C LEU A 118 -17.74 -4.96 3.45
N ASP A 119 -18.32 -3.85 3.91
CA ASP A 119 -17.55 -2.69 4.38
C ASP A 119 -16.78 -2.98 5.67
N GLU A 120 -17.36 -3.75 6.58
CA GLU A 120 -16.67 -4.16 7.82
C GLU A 120 -15.51 -5.11 7.53
N VAL A 121 -15.71 -6.07 6.62
CA VAL A 121 -14.64 -6.96 6.14
C VAL A 121 -13.50 -6.16 5.55
N ARG A 122 -13.78 -5.23 4.63
CA ARG A 122 -12.78 -4.37 4.00
C ARG A 122 -12.06 -3.48 5.01
N GLN A 123 -12.77 -2.90 5.95
CA GLN A 123 -12.16 -2.10 7.02
C GLN A 123 -11.21 -2.94 7.87
N ALA A 124 -11.59 -4.15 8.26
CA ALA A 124 -10.75 -5.06 9.03
C ALA A 124 -9.48 -5.45 8.25
N ILE A 125 -9.62 -5.80 6.96
CA ILE A 125 -8.48 -6.12 6.09
C ILE A 125 -7.52 -4.93 5.99
N ILE A 126 -8.02 -3.72 5.73
CA ILE A 126 -7.17 -2.51 5.61
C ILE A 126 -6.51 -2.19 6.96
N HIS A 127 -7.23 -2.33 8.07
CA HIS A 127 -6.69 -2.05 9.39
C HIS A 127 -5.53 -2.98 9.75
N GLU A 128 -5.64 -4.26 9.44
CA GLU A 128 -4.63 -5.27 9.79
C GLU A 128 -3.48 -5.36 8.77
N SER A 129 -3.66 -4.86 7.56
CA SER A 129 -2.69 -5.05 6.48
C SER A 129 -1.46 -4.14 6.59
N PRO A 130 -0.23 -4.71 6.50
CA PRO A 130 0.99 -3.93 6.29
C PRO A 130 1.28 -3.66 4.81
N VAL A 131 0.50 -4.21 3.88
CA VAL A 131 0.69 -4.07 2.43
C VAL A 131 -0.50 -3.37 1.79
N PRO A 132 -0.35 -2.74 0.61
CA PRO A 132 -1.46 -2.12 -0.11
C PRO A 132 -2.57 -3.12 -0.41
N ILE A 133 -3.82 -2.68 -0.21
CA ILE A 133 -5.02 -3.43 -0.53
C ILE A 133 -5.68 -2.81 -1.75
N GLY A 134 -5.95 -3.64 -2.76
CA GLY A 134 -6.76 -3.30 -3.90
C GLY A 134 -8.14 -3.96 -3.80
N THR A 135 -9.13 -3.41 -4.47
CA THR A 135 -10.45 -4.02 -4.65
C THR A 135 -10.96 -3.75 -6.06
N VAL A 136 -11.96 -4.50 -6.51
CA VAL A 136 -12.61 -4.29 -7.78
C VAL A 136 -14.04 -3.80 -7.56
N PRO A 137 -14.51 -2.82 -8.34
CA PRO A 137 -15.93 -2.46 -8.36
C PRO A 137 -16.71 -3.58 -9.08
N VAL A 138 -17.64 -4.18 -8.38
CA VAL A 138 -18.57 -5.19 -8.90
C VAL A 138 -20.00 -4.70 -8.71
#